data_000c4064af80bff07d6a8dc35b8539a4
#
_entry.id   000c4064af80bff07d6a8dc35b8539a4
#
_cell.length_a   1.000
_cell.length_b   1.000
_cell.length_c   1.000
_cell.angle_alpha   90.00
_cell.angle_beta   90.00
_cell.angle_gamma   90.00
#
_symmetry.space_group_name_H-M   'P 1'
#
loop_
_entity.id
_entity.type
_entity.pdbx_description
1 polymer ?
#
loop_
_entity_poly.entity_id
_entity_poly.type
_entity_poly.pdbx_seq_one_letter_code
_entity_poly.pdbx_strand_id
1 'polypeptide(L)'
;MGKVTRHQGALLSAGVLLGTGLGGFVDGILLHQLLQWHSMLSSRLPPTDLVSMKINMFWDGLFHAFTWVMTVLGVALLWRAGQRPEVPWSTRTFVGALAIGWGAFNVVEGLIDHQFLGVHHVHPGEGQLAWDVAFLVFGALLVGAGRALVRAGREDSVPRGAAPPGRS
;
A
#
# COMPACT_ATOMS: atom_id res chain seq x y z
N MET A 1 30.06 -4.05 2.10
CA MET A 1 28.71 -4.17 1.48
C MET A 1 27.57 -4.46 2.48
N GLY A 2 27.75 -5.20 3.57
CA GLY A 2 26.66 -5.60 4.47
C GLY A 2 26.06 -4.51 5.39
N LYS A 3 26.76 -3.41 5.69
CA LYS A 3 26.22 -2.35 6.59
C LYS A 3 25.23 -1.41 5.88
N VAL A 4 25.45 -1.07 4.61
CA VAL A 4 24.56 -0.17 3.84
C VAL A 4 23.19 -0.78 3.64
N THR A 5 23.07 -2.09 3.45
CA THR A 5 21.79 -2.80 3.25
C THR A 5 20.91 -2.84 4.50
N ARG A 6 21.49 -2.84 5.71
CA ARG A 6 20.71 -2.83 6.97
C ARG A 6 20.04 -1.46 7.21
N HIS A 7 20.69 -0.37 6.87
CA HIS A 7 20.16 0.98 7.10
C HIS A 7 19.07 1.38 6.09
N GLN A 8 19.12 0.85 4.85
CA GLN A 8 18.03 1.03 3.88
C GLN A 8 16.72 0.37 4.30
N GLY A 9 16.77 -0.70 5.13
CA GLY A 9 15.60 -1.39 5.64
C GLY A 9 14.61 -0.47 6.37
N ALA A 10 15.09 0.54 7.09
CA ALA A 10 14.22 1.46 7.81
C ALA A 10 13.36 2.31 6.86
N LEU A 11 13.94 2.84 5.78
CA LEU A 11 13.22 3.61 4.76
C LEU A 11 12.26 2.73 3.95
N LEU A 12 12.70 1.51 3.62
CA LEU A 12 11.88 0.52 2.91
C LEU A 12 10.65 0.13 3.74
N SER A 13 10.83 -0.22 5.02
CA SER A 13 9.71 -0.61 5.89
C SER A 13 8.72 0.54 6.06
N ALA A 14 9.21 1.78 6.25
CA ALA A 14 8.36 2.95 6.34
C ALA A 14 7.54 3.15 5.05
N GLY A 15 8.20 3.09 3.89
CA GLY A 15 7.54 3.24 2.59
C GLY A 15 6.52 2.13 2.31
N VAL A 16 6.85 0.87 2.60
CA VAL A 16 5.91 -0.25 2.40
C VAL A 16 4.67 -0.10 3.27
N LEU A 17 4.81 0.21 4.57
CA LEU A 17 3.64 0.42 5.45
C LEU A 17 2.79 1.61 5.01
N LEU A 18 3.42 2.73 4.64
CA LEU A 18 2.71 3.88 4.08
C LEU A 18 2.00 3.52 2.79
N GLY A 19 2.66 2.80 1.90
CA GLY A 19 2.07 2.34 0.63
C GLY A 19 0.86 1.43 0.85
N THR A 20 0.95 0.49 1.80
CA THR A 20 -0.18 -0.37 2.20
C THR A 20 -1.35 0.46 2.74
N GLY A 21 -1.09 1.39 3.66
CA GLY A 21 -2.14 2.23 4.24
C GLY A 21 -2.78 3.17 3.23
N LEU A 22 -1.97 3.86 2.40
CA LEU A 22 -2.46 4.79 1.38
C LEU A 22 -3.19 4.05 0.24
N GLY A 23 -2.69 2.87 -0.17
CA GLY A 23 -3.37 2.03 -1.15
C GLY A 23 -4.75 1.59 -0.68
N GLY A 24 -4.83 1.11 0.56
CA GLY A 24 -6.11 0.76 1.17
C GLY A 24 -7.05 1.98 1.37
N PHE A 25 -6.51 3.17 1.63
CA PHE A 25 -7.35 4.39 1.63
C PHE A 25 -7.88 4.75 0.25
N VAL A 26 -7.07 4.56 -0.81
CA VAL A 26 -7.56 4.79 -2.18
C VAL A 26 -8.70 3.83 -2.49
N ASP A 27 -8.56 2.56 -2.17
CA ASP A 27 -9.61 1.58 -2.32
C ASP A 27 -10.85 1.95 -1.50
N GLY A 28 -10.73 2.06 -0.18
CA GLY A 28 -11.83 2.33 0.72
C GLY A 28 -12.53 3.67 0.47
N ILE A 29 -11.80 4.75 0.23
CA ILE A 29 -12.40 6.06 -0.01
C ILE A 29 -13.00 6.13 -1.42
N LEU A 30 -12.25 5.70 -2.45
CA LEU A 30 -12.69 5.85 -3.83
C LEU A 30 -13.76 4.81 -4.18
N LEU A 31 -13.48 3.52 -3.97
CA LEU A 31 -14.37 2.45 -4.44
C LEU A 31 -15.53 2.19 -3.48
N HIS A 32 -15.27 2.14 -2.15
CA HIS A 32 -16.34 1.89 -1.17
C HIS A 32 -17.19 3.12 -0.88
N GLN A 33 -16.60 4.31 -0.70
CA GLN A 33 -17.33 5.48 -0.19
C GLN A 33 -17.79 6.45 -1.28
N LEU A 34 -16.93 6.80 -2.26
CA LEU A 34 -17.28 7.79 -3.28
C LEU A 34 -18.03 7.16 -4.46
N LEU A 35 -17.47 6.10 -5.05
CA LEU A 35 -18.10 5.42 -6.18
C LEU A 35 -19.16 4.42 -5.73
N GLN A 36 -19.08 3.94 -4.49
CA GLN A 36 -19.99 2.96 -3.92
C GLN A 36 -20.16 1.71 -4.82
N TRP A 37 -19.07 1.29 -5.44
CA TRP A 37 -19.09 0.12 -6.30
C TRP A 37 -19.31 -1.15 -5.52
N HIS A 38 -18.75 -1.22 -4.30
CA HIS A 38 -18.91 -2.33 -3.38
C HIS A 38 -18.72 -1.87 -1.93
N SER A 39 -19.01 -2.74 -0.99
CA SER A 39 -18.68 -2.64 0.42
C SER A 39 -18.04 -3.95 0.86
N MET A 40 -17.42 -3.98 2.01
CA MET A 40 -16.55 -5.07 2.48
C MET A 40 -17.19 -6.47 2.42
N LEU A 41 -18.52 -6.59 2.57
CA LEU A 41 -19.25 -7.85 2.53
C LEU A 41 -20.34 -7.89 1.45
N SER A 42 -20.33 -6.96 0.50
CA SER A 42 -21.47 -6.72 -0.40
C SER A 42 -21.87 -7.92 -1.27
N SER A 43 -20.95 -8.85 -1.59
CA SER A 43 -21.28 -10.07 -2.34
C SER A 43 -21.88 -11.17 -1.46
N ARG A 44 -21.59 -11.18 -0.15
CA ARG A 44 -22.14 -12.15 0.82
C ARG A 44 -23.36 -11.62 1.55
N LEU A 45 -23.38 -10.33 1.80
CA LEU A 45 -24.45 -9.61 2.45
C LEU A 45 -24.79 -8.34 1.66
N PRO A 46 -25.56 -8.45 0.56
CA PRO A 46 -25.93 -7.29 -0.25
C PRO A 46 -26.60 -6.21 0.60
N PRO A 47 -26.22 -4.93 0.46
CA PRO A 47 -26.75 -3.83 1.29
C PRO A 47 -28.13 -3.36 0.82
N THR A 48 -29.12 -4.26 0.88
CA THR A 48 -30.50 -4.02 0.39
C THR A 48 -31.45 -3.49 1.44
N ASP A 49 -31.07 -3.57 2.71
CA ASP A 49 -31.86 -3.09 3.86
C ASP A 49 -30.94 -2.40 4.88
N LEU A 50 -31.55 -1.70 5.84
CA LEU A 50 -30.82 -0.90 6.82
C LEU A 50 -29.86 -1.73 7.70
N VAL A 51 -30.17 -2.98 7.99
CA VAL A 51 -29.35 -3.85 8.84
C VAL A 51 -28.12 -4.29 8.07
N SER A 52 -28.29 -4.81 6.84
CA SER A 52 -27.22 -5.22 5.96
C SER A 52 -26.29 -4.05 5.60
N MET A 53 -26.85 -2.86 5.35
CA MET A 53 -26.06 -1.63 5.15
C MET A 53 -25.19 -1.29 6.36
N LYS A 54 -25.75 -1.31 7.58
CA LYS A 54 -24.99 -1.01 8.80
C LYS A 54 -23.89 -2.02 9.07
N ILE A 55 -24.13 -3.30 8.77
CA ILE A 55 -23.09 -4.34 8.91
C ILE A 55 -21.95 -4.07 7.92
N ASN A 56 -22.24 -3.76 6.65
CA ASN A 56 -21.22 -3.41 5.66
C ASN A 56 -20.45 -2.16 6.10
N MET A 57 -21.13 -1.09 6.54
CA MET A 57 -20.46 0.13 7.05
C MET A 57 -19.54 -0.15 8.24
N PHE A 58 -19.90 -1.07 9.13
CA PHE A 58 -19.04 -1.47 10.24
C PHE A 58 -17.74 -2.13 9.74
N TRP A 59 -17.84 -3.05 8.79
CA TRP A 59 -16.67 -3.73 8.21
C TRP A 59 -15.82 -2.78 7.37
N ASP A 60 -16.43 -1.87 6.60
CA ASP A 60 -15.72 -0.78 5.91
C ASP A 60 -14.97 0.10 6.94
N GLY A 61 -15.59 0.38 8.09
CA GLY A 61 -14.96 1.09 9.19
C GLY A 61 -13.75 0.38 9.78
N LEU A 62 -13.82 -0.94 9.97
CA LEU A 62 -12.68 -1.77 10.42
C LEU A 62 -11.55 -1.76 9.37
N PHE A 63 -11.90 -1.85 8.10
CA PHE A 63 -10.94 -1.75 7.01
C PHE A 63 -10.21 -0.39 7.03
N HIS A 64 -10.95 0.72 7.19
CA HIS A 64 -10.35 2.04 7.34
C HIS A 64 -9.48 2.17 8.60
N ALA A 65 -9.88 1.56 9.71
CA ALA A 65 -9.06 1.53 10.92
C ALA A 65 -7.72 0.80 10.67
N PHE A 66 -7.74 -0.32 9.94
CA PHE A 66 -6.53 -1.04 9.54
C PHE A 66 -5.62 -0.16 8.67
N THR A 67 -6.16 0.47 7.62
CA THR A 67 -5.38 1.34 6.72
C THR A 67 -4.81 2.56 7.45
N TRP A 68 -5.58 3.11 8.40
CA TRP A 68 -5.11 4.18 9.28
C TRP A 68 -3.94 3.73 10.16
N VAL A 69 -4.02 2.56 10.79
CA VAL A 69 -2.94 2.00 11.61
C VAL A 69 -1.69 1.79 10.77
N MET A 70 -1.80 1.23 9.56
CA MET A 70 -0.66 1.04 8.64
C MET A 70 -0.01 2.39 8.32
N THR A 71 -0.81 3.41 8.04
CA THR A 71 -0.32 4.78 7.75
C THR A 71 0.40 5.38 8.95
N VAL A 72 -0.19 5.31 10.16
CA VAL A 72 0.43 5.84 11.39
C VAL A 72 1.76 5.13 11.68
N LEU A 73 1.81 3.81 11.58
CA LEU A 73 3.04 3.04 11.77
C LEU A 73 4.10 3.41 10.72
N GLY A 74 3.68 3.58 9.45
CA GLY A 74 4.56 4.01 8.37
C GLY A 74 5.15 5.40 8.62
N VAL A 75 4.33 6.37 9.07
CA VAL A 75 4.78 7.72 9.46
C VAL A 75 5.75 7.63 10.65
N ALA A 76 5.43 6.85 11.68
CA ALA A 76 6.31 6.68 12.85
C ALA A 76 7.67 6.08 12.48
N LEU A 77 7.69 5.08 11.57
CA LEU A 77 8.95 4.51 11.07
C LEU A 77 9.73 5.51 10.21
N LEU A 78 9.03 6.29 9.37
CA LEU A 78 9.66 7.33 8.56
C LEU A 78 10.29 8.41 9.45
N TRP A 79 9.58 8.85 10.47
CA TRP A 79 10.09 9.79 11.47
C TRP A 79 11.36 9.23 12.15
N ARG A 80 11.30 7.97 12.64
CA ARG A 80 12.46 7.31 13.25
C ARG A 80 13.64 7.16 12.30
N ALA A 81 13.38 6.86 11.02
CA ALA A 81 14.42 6.81 9.99
C ALA A 81 15.05 8.20 9.77
N GLY A 82 14.23 9.27 9.84
CA GLY A 82 14.68 10.65 9.70
C GLY A 82 15.60 11.15 10.83
N GLN A 83 15.47 10.57 12.02
CA GLN A 83 16.33 10.90 13.18
C GLN A 83 17.69 10.19 13.15
N ARG A 84 17.93 9.28 12.21
CA ARG A 84 19.14 8.47 12.13
C ARG A 84 20.04 8.96 10.96
N PRO A 85 21.19 9.61 11.25
CA PRO A 85 22.08 10.14 10.20
C PRO A 85 22.67 9.04 9.32
N GLU A 86 22.79 7.81 9.82
CA GLU A 86 23.31 6.66 9.09
C GLU A 86 22.33 6.07 8.08
N VAL A 87 21.03 6.44 8.12
CA VAL A 87 20.04 5.95 7.16
C VAL A 87 20.23 6.68 5.84
N PRO A 88 20.57 5.96 4.76
CA PRO A 88 20.69 6.57 3.46
C PRO A 88 19.31 6.92 2.90
N TRP A 89 19.16 8.17 2.47
CA TRP A 89 17.93 8.67 1.87
C TRP A 89 18.01 8.63 0.35
N SER A 90 16.97 8.05 -0.26
CA SER A 90 16.77 8.05 -1.69
C SER A 90 15.29 8.18 -1.98
N THR A 91 14.89 9.21 -2.73
CA THR A 91 13.50 9.39 -3.18
C THR A 91 13.04 8.20 -4.00
N ARG A 92 13.90 7.65 -4.87
CA ARG A 92 13.58 6.46 -5.67
C ARG A 92 13.30 5.25 -4.78
N THR A 93 14.12 5.02 -3.75
CA THR A 93 13.90 3.94 -2.79
C THR A 93 12.58 4.13 -2.03
N PHE A 94 12.28 5.33 -1.58
CA PHE A 94 11.06 5.61 -0.83
C PHE A 94 9.81 5.48 -1.68
N VAL A 95 9.77 6.09 -2.87
CA VAL A 95 8.64 5.98 -3.82
C VAL A 95 8.48 4.54 -4.29
N GLY A 96 9.59 3.84 -4.54
CA GLY A 96 9.55 2.42 -4.88
C GLY A 96 8.96 1.56 -3.76
N ALA A 97 9.29 1.85 -2.49
CA ALA A 97 8.72 1.16 -1.34
C ALA A 97 7.22 1.45 -1.18
N LEU A 98 6.78 2.70 -1.40
CA LEU A 98 5.35 3.05 -1.45
C LEU A 98 4.60 2.22 -2.51
N ALA A 99 5.15 2.16 -3.73
CA ALA A 99 4.56 1.38 -4.81
C ALA A 99 4.50 -0.12 -4.49
N ILE A 100 5.55 -0.68 -3.85
CA ILE A 100 5.53 -2.07 -3.38
C ILE A 100 4.43 -2.29 -2.34
N GLY A 101 4.30 -1.40 -1.36
CA GLY A 101 3.29 -1.51 -0.31
C GLY A 101 1.86 -1.46 -0.86
N TRP A 102 1.58 -0.49 -1.71
CA TRP A 102 0.27 -0.38 -2.38
C TRP A 102 -0.01 -1.59 -3.26
N GLY A 103 0.94 -1.96 -4.13
CA GLY A 103 0.76 -3.12 -5.01
C GLY A 103 0.60 -4.44 -4.25
N ALA A 104 1.33 -4.63 -3.15
CA ALA A 104 1.18 -5.79 -2.29
C ALA A 104 -0.21 -5.83 -1.63
N PHE A 105 -0.72 -4.69 -1.16
CA PHE A 105 -2.08 -4.55 -0.66
C PHE A 105 -3.09 -5.02 -1.71
N ASN A 106 -3.07 -4.45 -2.93
CA ASN A 106 -3.99 -4.81 -4.00
C ASN A 106 -3.92 -6.31 -4.35
N VAL A 107 -2.72 -6.90 -4.42
CA VAL A 107 -2.57 -8.32 -4.73
C VAL A 107 -3.14 -9.20 -3.60
N VAL A 108 -2.83 -8.88 -2.35
CA VAL A 108 -3.29 -9.66 -1.19
C VAL A 108 -4.80 -9.56 -1.04
N GLU A 109 -5.34 -8.36 -1.08
CA GLU A 109 -6.78 -8.11 -0.98
C GLU A 109 -7.52 -8.74 -2.15
N GLY A 110 -7.10 -8.48 -3.39
CA GLY A 110 -7.72 -9.05 -4.58
C GLY A 110 -7.70 -10.59 -4.61
N LEU A 111 -6.63 -11.22 -4.11
CA LEU A 111 -6.58 -12.69 -4.02
C LEU A 111 -7.46 -13.23 -2.89
N ILE A 112 -7.43 -12.59 -1.72
CA ILE A 112 -8.16 -13.09 -0.55
C ILE A 112 -9.64 -12.73 -0.65
N ASP A 113 -9.97 -11.46 -0.82
CA ASP A 113 -11.33 -10.98 -0.68
C ASP A 113 -12.16 -11.16 -1.95
N HIS A 114 -11.56 -10.93 -3.14
CA HIS A 114 -12.28 -11.09 -4.40
C HIS A 114 -12.30 -12.55 -4.89
N GLN A 115 -11.17 -13.28 -4.78
CA GLN A 115 -11.07 -14.62 -5.39
C GLN A 115 -11.31 -15.74 -4.38
N PHE A 116 -10.64 -15.74 -3.24
CA PHE A 116 -10.71 -16.86 -2.29
C PHE A 116 -11.98 -16.81 -1.42
N LEU A 117 -12.24 -15.69 -0.77
CA LEU A 117 -13.41 -15.50 0.08
C LEU A 117 -14.67 -15.09 -0.68
N GLY A 118 -14.51 -14.35 -1.78
CA GLY A 118 -15.63 -13.80 -2.56
C GLY A 118 -16.58 -12.96 -1.70
N VAL A 119 -16.02 -12.13 -0.80
CA VAL A 119 -16.81 -11.29 0.10
C VAL A 119 -17.28 -10.01 -0.58
N HIS A 120 -16.49 -9.52 -1.53
CA HIS A 120 -16.83 -8.45 -2.49
C HIS A 120 -15.99 -8.61 -3.77
N HIS A 121 -16.26 -7.79 -4.77
CA HIS A 121 -15.52 -7.69 -6.03
C HIS A 121 -15.33 -6.21 -6.35
N VAL A 122 -14.30 -5.85 -7.13
CA VAL A 122 -14.02 -4.45 -7.49
C VAL A 122 -15.25 -3.75 -8.04
N HIS A 123 -15.93 -4.37 -8.98
CA HIS A 123 -17.20 -3.89 -9.54
C HIS A 123 -18.12 -5.08 -9.81
N PRO A 124 -19.23 -5.21 -9.06
CA PRO A 124 -20.18 -6.30 -9.26
C PRO A 124 -20.94 -6.15 -10.57
N GLY A 125 -21.42 -7.27 -11.12
CA GLY A 125 -22.23 -7.30 -12.35
C GLY A 125 -21.43 -7.67 -13.59
N GLU A 126 -21.80 -7.10 -14.75
CA GLU A 126 -21.15 -7.41 -16.00
C GLU A 126 -19.66 -7.03 -16.01
N GLY A 127 -18.81 -7.96 -16.41
CA GLY A 127 -17.36 -7.72 -16.44
C GLY A 127 -16.65 -7.83 -15.10
N GLN A 128 -17.30 -8.30 -14.03
CA GLN A 128 -16.73 -8.45 -12.68
C GLN A 128 -15.32 -9.09 -12.72
N LEU A 129 -15.14 -10.20 -13.42
CA LEU A 129 -13.83 -10.86 -13.51
C LEU A 129 -12.76 -9.97 -14.15
N ALA A 130 -13.14 -9.17 -15.16
CA ALA A 130 -12.20 -8.26 -15.82
C ALA A 130 -11.72 -7.16 -14.85
N TRP A 131 -12.61 -6.63 -14.03
CA TRP A 131 -12.26 -5.66 -12.99
C TRP A 131 -11.33 -6.24 -11.92
N ASP A 132 -11.65 -7.45 -11.42
CA ASP A 132 -10.82 -8.14 -10.43
C ASP A 132 -9.42 -8.46 -10.99
N VAL A 133 -9.36 -8.95 -12.24
CA VAL A 133 -8.08 -9.22 -12.92
C VAL A 133 -7.29 -7.92 -13.14
N ALA A 134 -7.95 -6.83 -13.58
CA ALA A 134 -7.30 -5.54 -13.76
C ALA A 134 -6.71 -5.01 -12.45
N PHE A 135 -7.41 -5.18 -11.33
CA PHE A 135 -6.95 -4.80 -10.00
C PHE A 135 -5.69 -5.59 -9.58
N LEU A 136 -5.69 -6.91 -9.80
CA LEU A 136 -4.52 -7.76 -9.53
C LEU A 136 -3.33 -7.40 -10.44
N VAL A 137 -3.56 -7.18 -11.73
CA VAL A 137 -2.52 -6.77 -12.68
C VAL A 137 -1.95 -5.41 -12.29
N PHE A 138 -2.79 -4.45 -11.93
CA PHE A 138 -2.34 -3.14 -11.44
C PHE A 138 -1.47 -3.28 -10.19
N GLY A 139 -1.87 -4.10 -9.22
CA GLY A 139 -1.08 -4.39 -8.04
C GLY A 139 0.28 -5.01 -8.38
N ALA A 140 0.31 -6.00 -9.27
CA ALA A 140 1.55 -6.65 -9.72
C ALA A 140 2.49 -5.67 -10.44
N LEU A 141 1.96 -4.78 -11.28
CA LEU A 141 2.73 -3.73 -11.96
C LEU A 141 3.33 -2.74 -10.97
N LEU A 142 2.59 -2.33 -9.94
CA LEU A 142 3.10 -1.47 -8.87
C LEU A 142 4.26 -2.14 -8.12
N VAL A 143 4.14 -3.44 -7.79
CA VAL A 143 5.23 -4.19 -7.15
C VAL A 143 6.46 -4.27 -8.06
N GLY A 144 6.27 -4.54 -9.35
CA GLY A 144 7.35 -4.62 -10.35
C GLY A 144 8.08 -3.28 -10.51
N ALA A 145 7.33 -2.20 -10.74
CA ALA A 145 7.85 -0.84 -10.86
C ALA A 145 8.54 -0.39 -9.56
N GLY A 146 7.92 -0.66 -8.41
CA GLY A 146 8.49 -0.35 -7.10
C GLY A 146 9.82 -1.05 -6.86
N ARG A 147 9.95 -2.34 -7.22
CA ARG A 147 11.22 -3.07 -7.15
C ARG A 147 12.29 -2.47 -8.05
N ALA A 148 11.94 -2.04 -9.26
CA ALA A 148 12.86 -1.39 -10.16
C ALA A 148 13.38 -0.06 -9.58
N LEU A 149 12.46 0.77 -9.02
CA LEU A 149 12.81 2.03 -8.35
C LEU A 149 13.71 1.80 -7.12
N VAL A 150 13.41 0.80 -6.28
CA VAL A 150 14.24 0.46 -5.13
C VAL A 150 15.65 0.04 -5.56
N ARG A 151 15.77 -0.72 -6.64
CA ARG A 151 17.09 -1.12 -7.18
C ARG A 151 17.88 0.10 -7.67
N ALA A 152 17.26 0.97 -8.47
CA ALA A 152 17.87 2.21 -8.95
C ALA A 152 18.22 3.16 -7.79
N GLY A 153 17.40 3.24 -6.74
CA GLY A 153 17.65 4.07 -5.58
C GLY A 153 18.83 3.64 -4.70
N ARG A 154 19.33 2.40 -4.85
CA ARG A 154 20.53 1.95 -4.14
C ARG A 154 21.80 2.67 -4.59
N GLU A 155 21.84 3.09 -5.86
CA GLU A 155 22.96 3.84 -6.44
C GLU A 155 22.95 5.30 -6.00
N ASP A 156 21.76 5.86 -5.71
CA ASP A 156 21.56 7.27 -5.31
C ASP A 156 21.66 7.49 -3.79
N SER A 157 21.81 6.44 -3.00
CA SER A 157 21.68 6.50 -1.54
C SER A 157 22.87 7.18 -0.90
N VAL A 158 22.71 8.41 -0.40
CA VAL A 158 23.73 9.16 0.34
C VAL A 158 23.35 9.21 1.83
N PRO A 159 24.23 8.78 2.76
CA PRO A 159 24.03 9.01 4.19
C PRO A 159 24.04 10.51 4.49
N ARG A 160 23.10 11.00 5.32
CA ARG A 160 22.98 12.43 5.68
C ARG A 160 24.25 13.01 6.36
N GLY A 161 25.10 12.16 6.95
CA GLY A 161 26.35 12.55 7.59
C GLY A 161 27.59 12.45 6.71
N ALA A 162 27.46 12.08 5.44
CA ALA A 162 28.60 12.09 4.52
C ALA A 162 28.94 13.53 4.16
N ALA A 163 30.19 13.95 4.43
CA ALA A 163 30.68 15.23 3.95
C ALA A 163 30.58 15.28 2.42
N PRO A 164 30.22 16.44 1.80
CA PRO A 164 30.25 16.55 0.36
C PRO A 164 31.65 16.22 -0.15
N PRO A 165 31.77 15.50 -1.30
CA PRO A 165 33.07 15.25 -1.89
C PRO A 165 33.76 16.59 -2.08
N GLY A 166 34.96 16.74 -1.50
CA GLY A 166 35.73 17.97 -1.50
C GLY A 166 35.92 18.45 -2.93
N ARG A 167 35.53 19.70 -3.19
CA ARG A 167 35.93 20.41 -4.39
C ARG A 167 37.45 20.67 -4.25
N SER A 168 38.25 19.80 -4.85
CA SER A 168 39.64 20.06 -5.11
C SER A 168 39.82 21.06 -6.24
#